data_02ffe010835776e49b48d2753665a6d6
#
_entry.id   02ffe010835776e49b48d2753665a6d6
#
_cell.length_a   1.000
_cell.length_b   1.000
_cell.length_c   1.000
_cell.angle_alpha   90.00
_cell.angle_beta   90.00
_cell.angle_gamma   90.00
#
_symmetry.space_group_name_H-M   'P 1'
#
loop_
_entity.id
_entity.type
_entity.pdbx_description
1 polymer ?
#
loop_
_entity_poly.entity_id
_entity_poly.type
_entity_poly.pdbx_seq_one_letter_code
_entity_poly.pdbx_strand_id
1 'polypeptide(L)'
;MHHDTIAVVDFGGQYAHLIATKVRRLHVLAEIRQPEDPLEAFRKYKGIILSGSPSLSSFGEDSAYTKGIYDLPTPILGFCFGHQELAKHYGGAVVHGGREWGHADLHVVRPDHPLFHGLAELEPVWMSHFDSVTAVGRDFEELGYTTLGPGATP
;
A
#
# COMPACT_ATOMS: atom_id res chain seq x y z
N MET A 1 -6.74 -26.80 12.78
CA MET A 1 -7.06 -26.05 11.54
C MET A 1 -5.95 -25.03 11.33
N HIS A 2 -5.22 -25.09 10.23
CA HIS A 2 -4.29 -24.04 9.86
C HIS A 2 -5.11 -22.91 9.26
N HIS A 3 -5.20 -21.79 9.96
CA HIS A 3 -5.80 -20.57 9.40
C HIS A 3 -4.73 -19.82 8.61
N ASP A 4 -5.08 -19.37 7.42
CA ASP A 4 -4.24 -18.44 6.68
C ASP A 4 -4.10 -17.15 7.48
N THR A 5 -2.87 -16.68 7.62
CA THR A 5 -2.54 -15.51 8.44
C THR A 5 -1.88 -14.45 7.58
N ILE A 6 -2.32 -13.22 7.73
CA ILE A 6 -1.77 -12.04 7.05
C ILE A 6 -0.96 -11.22 8.07
N ALA A 7 0.24 -10.80 7.69
CA ALA A 7 0.99 -9.80 8.44
C ALA A 7 0.54 -8.40 8.04
N VAL A 8 0.33 -7.52 9.02
CA VAL A 8 0.14 -6.09 8.80
C VAL A 8 1.33 -5.36 9.42
N VAL A 9 2.19 -4.80 8.59
CA VAL A 9 3.37 -4.06 9.04
C VAL A 9 2.95 -2.65 9.45
N ASP A 10 3.25 -2.29 10.70
CA ASP A 10 2.86 -1.01 11.29
C ASP A 10 4.00 0.01 11.20
N PHE A 11 3.90 0.94 10.26
CA PHE A 11 4.82 2.06 10.11
C PHE A 11 4.46 3.28 10.98
N GLY A 12 3.77 3.05 12.10
CA GLY A 12 3.41 4.10 13.07
C GLY A 12 2.13 4.86 12.74
N GLY A 13 1.41 4.43 11.71
CA GLY A 13 0.14 5.03 11.32
C GLY A 13 -1.04 4.45 12.10
N GLN A 14 -2.06 5.28 12.36
CA GLN A 14 -3.29 4.84 13.03
C GLN A 14 -4.06 3.75 12.26
N TYR A 15 -3.76 3.55 10.98
CA TYR A 15 -4.51 2.64 10.11
C TYR A 15 -4.08 1.16 10.18
N ALA A 16 -2.90 0.83 10.72
CA ALA A 16 -2.45 -0.57 10.81
C ALA A 16 -3.44 -1.43 11.61
N HIS A 17 -3.89 -0.95 12.77
CA HIS A 17 -4.90 -1.62 13.58
C HIS A 17 -6.26 -1.72 12.89
N LEU A 18 -6.65 -0.66 12.17
CA LEU A 18 -7.89 -0.66 11.39
C LEU A 18 -7.83 -1.69 10.25
N ILE A 19 -6.73 -1.74 9.52
CA ILE A 19 -6.49 -2.72 8.46
C ILE A 19 -6.58 -4.14 9.04
N ALA A 20 -5.86 -4.43 10.13
CA ALA A 20 -5.90 -5.72 10.77
C ALA A 20 -7.33 -6.10 11.22
N THR A 21 -8.09 -5.14 11.74
CA THR A 21 -9.50 -5.35 12.12
C THR A 21 -10.37 -5.67 10.91
N LYS A 22 -10.17 -4.97 9.78
CA LYS A 22 -10.91 -5.25 8.54
C LYS A 22 -10.61 -6.65 8.00
N VAL A 23 -9.33 -7.05 7.99
CA VAL A 23 -8.92 -8.41 7.59
C VAL A 23 -9.59 -9.47 8.48
N ARG A 24 -9.59 -9.27 9.80
CA ARG A 24 -10.23 -10.21 10.75
C ARG A 24 -11.74 -10.32 10.55
N ARG A 25 -12.41 -9.22 10.16
CA ARG A 25 -13.85 -9.24 9.84
C ARG A 25 -14.17 -10.08 8.59
N LEU A 26 -13.18 -10.31 7.73
CA LEU A 26 -13.28 -11.22 6.59
C LEU A 26 -12.94 -12.68 6.97
N HIS A 27 -12.89 -12.99 8.27
CA HIS A 27 -12.55 -14.31 8.81
C HIS A 27 -11.13 -14.79 8.48
N VAL A 28 -10.21 -13.86 8.20
CA VAL A 28 -8.79 -14.12 8.00
C VAL A 28 -8.02 -13.62 9.22
N LEU A 29 -7.11 -14.43 9.74
CA LEU A 29 -6.27 -14.02 10.86
C LEU A 29 -5.28 -12.95 10.40
N ALA A 30 -5.17 -11.86 11.15
CA ALA A 30 -4.19 -10.80 10.91
C ALA A 30 -3.37 -10.55 12.17
N GLU A 31 -2.05 -10.50 12.01
CA GLU A 31 -1.10 -10.15 13.06
C GLU A 31 -0.39 -8.85 12.71
N ILE A 32 -0.28 -7.94 13.68
CA ILE A 32 0.50 -6.71 13.52
C ILE A 32 1.97 -7.04 13.75
N ARG A 33 2.83 -6.57 12.85
CA ARG A 33 4.27 -6.75 12.88
C ARG A 33 4.97 -5.40 12.87
N GLN A 34 6.16 -5.36 13.51
CA GLN A 34 6.99 -4.17 13.48
C GLN A 34 7.85 -4.14 12.21
N PRO A 35 8.17 -2.96 11.66
CA PRO A 35 8.99 -2.83 10.46
C PRO A 35 10.40 -3.44 10.62
N GLU A 36 10.93 -3.46 11.85
CA GLU A 36 12.27 -3.96 12.20
C GLU A 36 12.28 -5.46 12.53
N ASP A 37 11.12 -6.12 12.51
CA ASP A 37 11.06 -7.55 12.79
C ASP A 37 11.97 -8.34 11.84
N PRO A 38 12.62 -9.40 12.31
CA PRO A 38 13.51 -10.19 11.47
C PRO A 38 12.75 -10.85 10.32
N LEU A 39 13.38 -10.98 9.16
CA LEU A 39 12.79 -11.55 7.95
C LEU A 39 12.12 -12.91 8.17
N GLU A 40 12.73 -13.75 9.01
CA GLU A 40 12.18 -15.07 9.35
C GLU A 40 10.78 -15.01 9.99
N ALA A 41 10.47 -13.91 10.69
CA ALA A 41 9.15 -13.73 11.28
C ALA A 41 8.03 -13.58 10.22
N PHE A 42 8.39 -13.17 9.00
CA PHE A 42 7.45 -12.94 7.91
C PHE A 42 7.16 -14.18 7.06
N ARG A 43 8.04 -15.20 7.08
CA ARG A 43 7.92 -16.39 6.22
C ARG A 43 6.67 -17.24 6.45
N LYS A 44 6.06 -17.16 7.62
CA LYS A 44 4.87 -17.93 7.96
C LYS A 44 3.57 -17.36 7.38
N TYR A 45 3.58 -16.11 6.92
CA TYR A 45 2.38 -15.43 6.45
C TYR A 45 2.06 -15.74 4.99
N LYS A 46 0.78 -15.79 4.68
CA LYS A 46 0.24 -15.98 3.33
C LYS A 46 0.11 -14.68 2.53
N GLY A 47 0.24 -13.56 3.21
CA GLY A 47 0.25 -12.23 2.62
C GLY A 47 0.81 -11.22 3.59
N ILE A 48 1.33 -10.13 3.08
CA ILE A 48 1.87 -9.02 3.86
C ILE A 48 1.17 -7.74 3.41
N ILE A 49 0.70 -6.96 4.36
CA ILE A 49 0.14 -5.63 4.13
C ILE A 49 1.09 -4.61 4.74
N LEU A 50 1.53 -3.66 3.94
CA LEU A 50 2.34 -2.51 4.36
C LEU A 50 1.41 -1.34 4.62
N SER A 51 1.37 -0.83 5.85
CA SER A 51 0.51 0.29 6.21
C SER A 51 1.07 1.63 5.73
N GLY A 52 0.29 2.69 5.92
CA GLY A 52 0.78 4.06 5.80
C GLY A 52 1.60 4.50 7.00
N SER A 53 2.31 5.61 6.85
CA SER A 53 3.03 6.28 7.93
C SER A 53 2.72 7.78 7.96
N PRO A 54 2.51 8.37 9.14
CA PRO A 54 2.34 9.82 9.26
C PRO A 54 3.67 10.59 9.26
N SER A 55 4.78 9.90 9.52
CA SER A 55 6.09 10.52 9.77
C SER A 55 7.18 10.10 8.78
N LEU A 56 6.96 9.02 8.02
CA LEU A 56 7.91 8.55 7.03
C LEU A 56 7.50 9.03 5.64
N SER A 57 8.50 9.47 4.87
CA SER A 57 8.36 9.80 3.46
C SER A 57 9.13 8.78 2.63
N SER A 58 8.56 8.37 1.52
CA SER A 58 9.25 7.55 0.53
C SER A 58 10.12 8.38 -0.42
N PHE A 59 10.01 9.70 -0.35
CA PHE A 59 10.84 10.62 -1.11
C PHE A 59 12.17 10.86 -0.38
N GLY A 60 13.29 10.67 -1.07
CA GLY A 60 14.64 10.88 -0.51
C GLY A 60 15.27 9.60 0.02
N GLU A 61 15.85 9.68 1.23
CA GLU A 61 16.59 8.58 1.84
C GLU A 61 15.68 7.39 2.20
N ASP A 62 16.25 6.21 2.12
CA ASP A 62 15.53 4.98 2.45
C ASP A 62 15.21 4.89 3.95
N SER A 63 13.95 4.66 4.25
CA SER A 63 13.53 4.34 5.61
C SER A 63 14.14 3.02 6.08
N ALA A 64 14.56 2.98 7.34
CA ALA A 64 15.13 1.78 7.95
C ALA A 64 14.00 0.79 8.32
N TYR A 65 13.92 -0.30 7.59
CA TYR A 65 13.05 -1.44 7.89
C TYR A 65 13.54 -2.70 7.16
N THR A 66 12.96 -3.85 7.47
CA THR A 66 13.38 -5.14 6.88
C THR A 66 12.95 -5.27 5.42
N LYS A 67 13.74 -4.71 4.49
CA LYS A 67 13.43 -4.71 3.05
C LYS A 67 13.47 -6.09 2.40
N GLY A 68 14.12 -7.07 2.98
CA GLY A 68 14.10 -8.46 2.49
C GLY A 68 12.70 -9.07 2.38
N ILE A 69 11.66 -8.44 2.92
CA ILE A 69 10.27 -8.87 2.73
C ILE A 69 9.84 -8.87 1.26
N TYR A 70 10.44 -8.01 0.43
CA TYR A 70 10.16 -7.95 -1.01
C TYR A 70 10.71 -9.15 -1.80
N ASP A 71 11.69 -9.86 -1.24
CA ASP A 71 12.28 -11.07 -1.82
C ASP A 71 11.52 -12.35 -1.42
N LEU A 72 10.52 -12.23 -0.55
CA LEU A 72 9.68 -13.37 -0.16
C LEU A 72 8.69 -13.71 -1.29
N PRO A 73 8.40 -15.01 -1.49
CA PRO A 73 7.38 -15.44 -2.45
C PRO A 73 5.95 -15.22 -1.91
N THR A 74 5.75 -14.14 -1.20
CA THR A 74 4.51 -13.81 -0.48
C THR A 74 3.89 -12.57 -1.11
N PRO A 75 2.61 -12.57 -1.50
CA PRO A 75 1.93 -11.39 -2.01
C PRO A 75 2.00 -10.23 -1.03
N ILE A 76 2.27 -9.02 -1.53
CA ILE A 76 2.36 -7.80 -0.74
C ILE A 76 1.36 -6.78 -1.25
N LEU A 77 0.62 -6.16 -0.33
CA LEU A 77 -0.29 -5.04 -0.59
C LEU A 77 0.18 -3.80 0.17
N GLY A 78 0.42 -2.69 -0.52
CA GLY A 78 0.85 -1.44 0.09
C GLY A 78 -0.26 -0.40 0.15
N PHE A 79 -0.36 0.32 1.28
CA PHE A 79 -1.21 1.49 1.47
C PHE A 79 -0.36 2.72 1.72
N CYS A 80 -0.63 3.84 1.05
CA CYS A 80 0.05 5.12 1.23
C CYS A 80 1.59 4.94 1.20
N PHE A 81 2.29 5.15 2.31
CA PHE A 81 3.73 4.92 2.42
C PHE A 81 4.15 3.53 1.93
N GLY A 82 3.42 2.46 2.32
CA GLY A 82 3.69 1.10 1.86
C GLY A 82 3.54 0.93 0.34
N HIS A 83 2.59 1.60 -0.30
CA HIS A 83 2.44 1.62 -1.75
C HIS A 83 3.60 2.35 -2.43
N GLN A 84 4.01 3.49 -1.88
CA GLN A 84 5.12 4.28 -2.39
C GLN A 84 6.45 3.51 -2.30
N GLU A 85 6.71 2.84 -1.18
CA GLU A 85 7.89 2.01 -1.00
C GLU A 85 7.92 0.80 -1.96
N LEU A 86 6.76 0.16 -2.21
CA LEU A 86 6.64 -0.88 -3.23
C LEU A 86 7.01 -0.34 -4.61
N ALA A 87 6.40 0.78 -5.02
CA ALA A 87 6.69 1.39 -6.31
C ALA A 87 8.19 1.70 -6.46
N LYS A 88 8.79 2.32 -5.45
CA LYS A 88 10.22 2.68 -5.43
C LYS A 88 11.13 1.44 -5.49
N HIS A 89 10.84 0.41 -4.69
CA HIS A 89 11.64 -0.81 -4.66
C HIS A 89 11.72 -1.49 -6.04
N TYR A 90 10.61 -1.52 -6.77
CA TYR A 90 10.53 -2.14 -8.10
C TYR A 90 10.80 -1.17 -9.26
N GLY A 91 11.46 -0.04 -8.99
CA GLY A 91 11.97 0.88 -10.02
C GLY A 91 10.94 1.88 -10.55
N GLY A 92 9.86 2.09 -9.82
CA GLY A 92 8.93 3.19 -10.05
C GLY A 92 9.46 4.52 -9.52
N ALA A 93 8.71 5.59 -9.72
CA ALA A 93 9.05 6.94 -9.30
C ALA A 93 8.05 7.47 -8.26
N VAL A 94 8.60 8.03 -7.19
CA VAL A 94 7.86 8.75 -6.16
C VAL A 94 8.30 10.20 -6.17
N VAL A 95 7.35 11.13 -6.19
CA VAL A 95 7.62 12.57 -6.14
C VAL A 95 7.05 13.18 -4.87
N HIS A 96 7.75 14.18 -4.35
CA HIS A 96 7.28 14.96 -3.21
C HIS A 96 6.37 16.10 -3.69
N GLY A 97 5.25 16.31 -2.98
CA GLY A 97 4.39 17.47 -3.20
C GLY A 97 3.15 17.24 -4.06
N GLY A 98 2.94 16.06 -4.62
CA GLY A 98 1.69 15.69 -5.27
C GLY A 98 0.57 15.37 -4.27
N ARG A 99 0.29 16.34 -3.37
CA ARG A 99 -0.68 16.19 -2.28
C ARG A 99 -2.07 15.88 -2.79
N GLU A 100 -2.67 14.80 -2.27
CA GLU A 100 -4.10 14.61 -2.37
C GLU A 100 -4.71 14.50 -0.97
N TRP A 101 -5.61 15.42 -0.64
CA TRP A 101 -6.33 15.46 0.62
C TRP A 101 -7.82 15.64 0.36
N GLY A 102 -8.60 14.69 0.84
CA GLY A 102 -10.04 14.73 0.72
C GLY A 102 -10.57 13.87 -0.43
N HIS A 103 -11.67 14.31 -1.00
CA HIS A 103 -12.36 13.60 -2.07
C HIS A 103 -11.54 13.62 -3.37
N ALA A 104 -11.42 12.47 -3.99
CA ALA A 104 -10.86 12.29 -5.33
C ALA A 104 -11.66 11.24 -6.09
N ASP A 105 -11.59 11.26 -7.40
CA ASP A 105 -12.18 10.25 -8.24
C ASP A 105 -11.11 9.27 -8.72
N LEU A 106 -11.28 8.00 -8.37
CA LEU A 106 -10.46 6.91 -8.86
C LEU A 106 -11.01 6.44 -10.22
N HIS A 107 -10.20 6.58 -11.24
CA HIS A 107 -10.47 6.02 -12.56
C HIS A 107 -9.96 4.57 -12.60
N VAL A 108 -10.86 3.62 -12.71
CA VAL A 108 -10.54 2.19 -12.80
C VAL A 108 -10.20 1.82 -14.24
N VAL A 109 -8.92 1.47 -14.47
CA VAL A 109 -8.41 1.09 -15.80
C VAL A 109 -8.66 -0.38 -16.10
N ARG A 110 -8.61 -1.22 -15.07
CA ARG A 110 -8.77 -2.68 -15.19
C ARG A 110 -9.91 -3.20 -14.29
N PRO A 111 -11.17 -2.99 -14.69
CA PRO A 111 -12.34 -3.42 -13.91
C PRO A 111 -12.47 -4.95 -13.83
N ASP A 112 -11.83 -5.68 -14.72
CA ASP A 112 -11.74 -7.15 -14.75
C ASP A 112 -10.73 -7.71 -13.72
N HIS A 113 -9.86 -6.88 -13.15
CA HIS A 113 -8.88 -7.33 -12.19
C HIS A 113 -9.53 -7.69 -10.84
N PRO A 114 -9.13 -8.81 -10.18
CA PRO A 114 -9.75 -9.27 -8.93
C PRO A 114 -9.79 -8.24 -7.80
N LEU A 115 -8.80 -7.33 -7.72
CA LEU A 115 -8.77 -6.25 -6.71
C LEU A 115 -9.90 -5.24 -6.90
N PHE A 116 -10.39 -5.06 -8.13
CA PHE A 116 -11.40 -4.05 -8.48
C PHE A 116 -12.75 -4.66 -8.87
N HIS A 117 -12.87 -5.98 -8.65
CA HIS A 117 -14.13 -6.67 -8.94
C HIS A 117 -15.32 -6.03 -8.20
N GLY A 118 -16.32 -5.60 -8.97
CA GLY A 118 -17.52 -4.97 -8.44
C GLY A 118 -17.43 -3.47 -8.25
N LEU A 119 -16.30 -2.83 -8.60
CA LEU A 119 -16.19 -1.38 -8.66
C LEU A 119 -16.70 -0.85 -10.01
N ALA A 120 -17.17 0.40 -10.01
CA ALA A 120 -17.49 1.12 -11.23
C ALA A 120 -16.20 1.64 -11.91
N GLU A 121 -16.33 2.13 -13.15
CA GLU A 121 -15.19 2.75 -13.86
C GLU A 121 -14.70 4.04 -13.18
N LEU A 122 -15.57 4.69 -12.42
CA LEU A 122 -15.27 5.88 -11.61
C LEU A 122 -15.78 5.67 -10.19
N GLU A 123 -14.88 5.69 -9.23
CA GLU A 123 -15.19 5.47 -7.81
C GLU A 123 -14.78 6.67 -6.95
N PRO A 124 -15.68 7.20 -6.12
CA PRO A 124 -15.32 8.24 -5.18
C PRO A 124 -14.46 7.65 -4.06
N VAL A 125 -13.27 8.22 -3.86
CA VAL A 125 -12.33 7.80 -2.83
C VAL A 125 -11.91 8.97 -1.95
N TRP A 126 -11.39 8.66 -0.77
CA TRP A 126 -10.82 9.65 0.12
C TRP A 126 -9.31 9.47 0.15
N MET A 127 -8.59 10.49 -0.32
CA MET A 127 -7.14 10.49 -0.36
C MET A 127 -6.55 11.25 0.83
N SER A 128 -5.37 10.79 1.28
CA SER A 128 -4.64 11.42 2.39
C SER A 128 -3.16 11.04 2.27
N HIS A 129 -2.42 11.75 1.42
CA HIS A 129 -0.97 11.53 1.26
C HIS A 129 -0.24 12.81 0.82
N PHE A 130 1.07 12.84 1.07
CA PHE A 130 1.97 13.93 0.67
C PHE A 130 2.76 13.60 -0.60
N ASP A 131 3.20 12.36 -0.72
CA ASP A 131 4.04 11.88 -1.81
C ASP A 131 3.18 11.08 -2.78
N SER A 132 3.45 11.20 -4.07
CA SER A 132 2.68 10.51 -5.11
C SER A 132 3.57 9.60 -5.94
N VAL A 133 3.03 8.44 -6.30
CA VAL A 133 3.63 7.56 -7.30
C VAL A 133 3.27 8.08 -8.67
N THR A 134 4.27 8.49 -9.45
CA THR A 134 4.08 9.05 -10.80
C THR A 134 4.46 8.06 -11.91
N ALA A 135 5.15 6.99 -11.56
CA ALA A 135 5.43 5.89 -12.45
C ALA A 135 5.55 4.59 -11.66
N VAL A 136 4.97 3.53 -12.17
CA VAL A 136 5.13 2.17 -11.65
C VAL A 136 6.31 1.48 -12.31
N GLY A 137 6.92 0.52 -11.62
CA GLY A 137 8.03 -0.27 -12.16
C GLY A 137 7.58 -1.17 -13.32
N ARG A 138 8.57 -1.70 -14.05
CA ARG A 138 8.37 -2.52 -15.26
C ARG A 138 7.43 -3.71 -15.09
N ASP A 139 7.44 -4.30 -13.89
CA ASP A 139 6.71 -5.53 -13.59
C ASP A 139 5.34 -5.25 -12.94
N PHE A 140 4.91 -3.97 -12.97
CA PHE A 140 3.61 -3.54 -12.46
C PHE A 140 2.67 -3.15 -13.61
N GLU A 141 1.41 -3.43 -13.41
CA GLU A 141 0.32 -2.99 -14.25
C GLU A 141 -0.45 -1.88 -13.53
N GLU A 142 -0.74 -0.78 -14.22
CA GLU A 142 -1.62 0.25 -13.70
C GLU A 142 -3.08 -0.25 -13.73
N LEU A 143 -3.68 -0.34 -12.56
CA LEU A 143 -5.07 -0.79 -12.41
C LEU A 143 -6.04 0.38 -12.31
N GLY A 144 -5.57 1.52 -11.85
CA GLY A 144 -6.35 2.75 -11.71
C GLY A 144 -5.47 3.92 -11.31
N TYR A 145 -6.00 5.12 -11.48
CA TYR A 145 -5.33 6.37 -11.12
C TYR A 145 -6.34 7.39 -10.62
N THR A 146 -5.86 8.34 -9.82
CA THR A 146 -6.63 9.52 -9.45
C THR A 146 -6.21 10.70 -10.31
N THR A 147 -7.16 11.56 -10.69
CA THR A 147 -6.82 12.85 -11.26
C THR A 147 -6.58 13.84 -10.13
N LEU A 148 -5.50 14.61 -10.22
CA LEU A 148 -5.30 15.73 -9.34
C LEU A 148 -6.52 16.66 -9.48
N GLY A 149 -7.22 16.93 -8.36
CA GLY A 149 -8.38 17.78 -8.35
C GLY A 149 -8.04 19.21 -8.83
N PRO A 150 -9.05 20.04 -9.18
CA PRO A 150 -8.81 21.41 -9.64
C PRO A 150 -8.07 22.20 -8.55
N GLY A 151 -6.84 22.64 -8.88
CA GLY A 151 -5.94 23.36 -7.97
C GLY A 151 -4.71 22.58 -7.53
N ALA A 152 -4.58 21.31 -7.86
CA ALA A 152 -3.34 20.57 -7.69
C ALA A 152 -2.43 20.87 -8.88
N THR A 153 -1.26 21.40 -8.61
CA THR A 153 -0.15 21.51 -9.59
C THR A 153 0.70 20.25 -9.49
N PRO A 154 1.11 19.69 -10.63
CA PRO A 154 2.01 18.55 -10.67
C PRO A 154 3.37 18.87 -10.03
#